data_6c869e4b42feaafe1de8d2b8a165d657
#
_entry.id   6c869e4b42feaafe1de8d2b8a165d657
#
_cell.length_a   1.000
_cell.length_b   1.000
_cell.length_c   1.000
_cell.angle_alpha   90.00
_cell.angle_beta   90.00
_cell.angle_gamma   90.00
#
_symmetry.space_group_name_H-M   'P 1'
#
loop_
_entity.id
_entity.type
_entity.pdbx_description
1 polymer ?
#
loop_
_entity_poly.entity_id
_entity_poly.type
_entity_poly.pdbx_seq_one_letter_code
_entity_poly.pdbx_strand_id
1 'polypeptide(L)'
;MAKLKNIIKQLSEKDYKEIYDSLMESNADKSAYVLKSLRERQLSDSKIMVELEVNANAYYTLRSRLNQKIEEHLLQQMESPRTDILRKVANLNEVLFTKKRTISIATLRKLEKELQDYDLASELTVVYKSLKKLHVHSPEYFNYSQLYNRHIAFMLAVDKAEDLLADYFKKYGNYFLTGDPLEKLGLTLLMKEMQNVSKLYDSHRLYMYHSCMLIFHRLFVEQDDMAHEGEAIEDIFARVQKIFETYNLDPLYYHLNLVFEFLHLEYYNHYKVYRQAEKYYEEVNDAVATLLVNYSNYTFTARFLISKIERHLRNNTEKQLFGENESLLMDIEAETQDVPKHVIYICYRAISCYYAGKYDEAAKIINHMLNEVSLKKYPFVQMEVKALLALQYCMLKDFELFTQLTNSVQRQIRMFGKDECENVLLFLKILRVATSEAKKEKAKKISAIIPKFKEVTVNYFAPTSLIKMDDNFVEMLSAIEGAVDA
;
A
#
# COMPACT_ATOMS: atom_id res chain seq x y z
N MET A 1 3.35 14.13 -9.01
CA MET A 1 3.41 15.42 -9.76
C MET A 1 2.64 15.38 -11.08
N ALA A 2 2.80 14.34 -11.89
CA ALA A 2 2.13 14.24 -13.19
C ALA A 2 0.59 14.16 -13.11
N LYS A 3 0.03 13.43 -12.13
CA LYS A 3 -1.41 13.13 -12.04
C LYS A 3 -2.30 14.37 -11.93
N LEU A 4 -2.07 15.25 -10.95
CA LEU A 4 -2.89 16.45 -10.79
C LEU A 4 -2.81 17.39 -12.00
N LYS A 5 -1.60 17.60 -12.56
CA LYS A 5 -1.42 18.41 -13.77
C LYS A 5 -2.14 17.79 -14.98
N ASN A 6 -2.11 16.47 -15.11
CA ASN A 6 -2.80 15.75 -16.17
C ASN A 6 -4.32 15.82 -16.00
N ILE A 7 -4.83 15.61 -14.77
CA ILE A 7 -6.26 15.75 -14.46
C ILE A 7 -6.73 17.16 -14.79
N ILE A 8 -6.02 18.20 -14.33
CA ILE A 8 -6.37 19.60 -14.60
C ILE A 8 -6.36 19.92 -16.09
N LYS A 9 -5.43 19.34 -16.86
CA LYS A 9 -5.39 19.49 -18.33
C LYS A 9 -6.57 18.80 -19.03
N GLN A 10 -7.06 17.70 -18.49
CA GLN A 10 -8.16 16.90 -19.05
C GLN A 10 -9.54 17.39 -18.61
N LEU A 11 -9.65 18.28 -17.59
CA LEU A 11 -10.92 18.86 -17.20
C LEU A 11 -11.61 19.55 -18.39
N SER A 12 -12.92 19.39 -18.54
CA SER A 12 -13.69 20.19 -19.48
C SER A 12 -13.65 21.67 -19.07
N GLU A 13 -13.90 22.58 -20.03
CA GLU A 13 -14.00 24.02 -19.72
C GLU A 13 -15.12 24.32 -18.70
N LYS A 14 -16.19 23.53 -18.74
CA LYS A 14 -17.31 23.64 -17.79
C LYS A 14 -16.87 23.24 -16.39
N ASP A 15 -16.24 22.06 -16.24
CA ASP A 15 -15.79 21.57 -14.93
C ASP A 15 -14.73 22.48 -14.33
N TYR A 16 -13.78 22.94 -15.14
CA TYR A 16 -12.76 23.90 -14.71
C TYR A 16 -13.40 25.15 -14.11
N LYS A 17 -14.41 25.72 -14.80
CA LYS A 17 -15.08 26.94 -14.36
C LYS A 17 -15.88 26.72 -13.07
N GLU A 18 -16.63 25.62 -12.99
CA GLU A 18 -17.44 25.28 -11.79
C GLU A 18 -16.54 25.04 -10.56
N ILE A 19 -15.40 24.32 -10.73
CA ILE A 19 -14.43 24.13 -9.65
C ILE A 19 -13.80 25.46 -9.24
N TYR A 20 -13.40 26.30 -10.21
CA TYR A 20 -12.79 27.60 -9.95
C TYR A 20 -13.76 28.51 -9.16
N ASP A 21 -15.01 28.60 -9.61
CA ASP A 21 -16.04 29.42 -8.97
C ASP A 21 -16.32 28.90 -7.53
N SER A 22 -16.42 27.58 -7.34
CA SER A 22 -16.60 26.97 -6.00
C SER A 22 -15.41 27.24 -5.06
N LEU A 23 -14.16 27.29 -5.58
CA LEU A 23 -13.00 27.65 -4.78
C LEU A 23 -13.04 29.12 -4.38
N MET A 24 -13.47 30.01 -5.27
CA MET A 24 -13.62 31.43 -4.99
C MET A 24 -14.73 31.69 -3.96
N GLU A 25 -15.89 31.04 -4.09
CA GLU A 25 -16.99 31.12 -3.12
C GLU A 25 -16.61 30.64 -1.72
N SER A 26 -15.72 29.65 -1.63
CA SER A 26 -15.21 29.11 -0.35
C SER A 26 -14.02 29.90 0.23
N ASN A 27 -13.67 31.05 -0.34
CA ASN A 27 -12.51 31.88 0.02
C ASN A 27 -11.17 31.10 -0.04
N ALA A 28 -11.07 30.14 -0.95
CA ALA A 28 -9.87 29.33 -1.16
C ALA A 28 -8.98 29.91 -2.29
N ASP A 29 -8.73 31.24 -2.25
CA ASP A 29 -8.06 32.01 -3.31
C ASP A 29 -6.72 31.41 -3.75
N LYS A 30 -5.92 30.91 -2.79
CA LYS A 30 -4.63 30.27 -3.09
C LYS A 30 -4.79 28.99 -3.90
N SER A 31 -5.81 28.18 -3.60
CA SER A 31 -6.12 26.95 -4.36
C SER A 31 -6.64 27.27 -5.76
N ALA A 32 -7.49 28.30 -5.89
CA ALA A 32 -7.97 28.80 -7.17
C ALA A 32 -6.80 29.32 -8.03
N TYR A 33 -5.85 30.02 -7.41
CA TYR A 33 -4.63 30.46 -8.09
C TYR A 33 -3.76 29.30 -8.57
N VAL A 34 -3.57 28.24 -7.77
CA VAL A 34 -2.85 27.02 -8.17
C VAL A 34 -3.54 26.38 -9.37
N LEU A 35 -4.86 26.19 -9.30
CA LEU A 35 -5.66 25.61 -10.40
C LEU A 35 -5.45 26.40 -11.71
N LYS A 36 -5.61 27.72 -11.66
CA LYS A 36 -5.43 28.62 -12.81
C LYS A 36 -4.00 28.58 -13.37
N SER A 37 -3.00 28.62 -12.49
CA SER A 37 -1.59 28.61 -12.89
C SER A 37 -1.18 27.31 -13.56
N LEU A 38 -1.72 26.16 -13.11
CA LEU A 38 -1.47 24.85 -13.70
C LEU A 38 -2.22 24.65 -15.03
N ARG A 39 -3.45 25.21 -15.17
CA ARG A 39 -4.28 25.08 -16.38
C ARG A 39 -3.83 26.00 -17.50
N GLU A 40 -3.83 27.31 -17.22
CA GLU A 40 -3.65 28.36 -18.23
C GLU A 40 -2.18 28.68 -18.49
N ARG A 41 -1.37 28.78 -17.42
CA ARG A 41 0.03 29.24 -17.52
C ARG A 41 1.04 28.09 -17.55
N GLN A 42 0.64 26.87 -17.26
CA GLN A 42 1.48 25.65 -17.20
C GLN A 42 2.79 25.87 -16.39
N LEU A 43 2.70 26.64 -15.32
CA LEU A 43 3.84 26.98 -14.47
C LEU A 43 4.41 25.77 -13.77
N SER A 44 5.72 25.81 -13.47
CA SER A 44 6.35 24.82 -12.60
C SER A 44 5.98 25.07 -11.14
N ASP A 45 5.97 24.02 -10.32
CA ASP A 45 5.60 24.12 -8.91
C ASP A 45 6.47 25.10 -8.15
N SER A 46 7.78 25.16 -8.46
CA SER A 46 8.71 26.14 -7.89
C SER A 46 8.33 27.60 -8.18
N LYS A 47 7.85 27.90 -9.39
CA LYS A 47 7.38 29.24 -9.73
C LYS A 47 6.09 29.61 -9.00
N ILE A 48 5.14 28.65 -8.90
CA ILE A 48 3.89 28.86 -8.17
C ILE A 48 4.16 29.11 -6.68
N MET A 49 5.08 28.36 -6.07
CA MET A 49 5.48 28.57 -4.67
C MET A 49 6.05 29.97 -4.43
N VAL A 50 6.86 30.47 -5.34
CA VAL A 50 7.42 31.85 -5.27
C VAL A 50 6.31 32.88 -5.40
N GLU A 51 5.40 32.73 -6.38
CA GLU A 51 4.32 33.71 -6.62
C GLU A 51 3.28 33.75 -5.49
N LEU A 52 3.06 32.61 -4.79
CA LEU A 52 2.16 32.54 -3.65
C LEU A 52 2.82 32.87 -2.31
N GLU A 53 4.14 33.07 -2.30
CA GLU A 53 4.95 33.27 -1.09
C GLU A 53 4.73 32.16 -0.05
N VAL A 54 4.66 30.91 -0.49
CA VAL A 54 4.45 29.73 0.37
C VAL A 54 5.66 28.81 0.35
N ASN A 55 5.92 28.17 1.49
CA ASN A 55 6.92 27.12 1.56
C ASN A 55 6.41 25.81 0.91
N ALA A 56 7.31 24.85 0.69
CA ALA A 56 7.00 23.59 0.05
C ALA A 56 5.83 22.85 0.74
N ASN A 57 5.83 22.77 2.08
CA ASN A 57 4.81 22.06 2.85
C ASN A 57 3.42 22.70 2.68
N ALA A 58 3.34 24.05 2.76
CA ALA A 58 2.09 24.75 2.53
C ALA A 58 1.58 24.59 1.08
N TYR A 59 2.49 24.54 0.11
CA TYR A 59 2.15 24.29 -1.29
C TYR A 59 1.59 22.87 -1.50
N TYR A 60 2.24 21.85 -0.93
CA TYR A 60 1.74 20.48 -1.03
C TYR A 60 0.37 20.30 -0.36
N THR A 61 0.13 20.96 0.78
CA THR A 61 -1.19 20.98 1.43
C THR A 61 -2.25 21.63 0.53
N LEU A 62 -1.93 22.78 -0.09
CA LEU A 62 -2.83 23.43 -1.05
C LEU A 62 -3.14 22.53 -2.25
N ARG A 63 -2.13 21.86 -2.76
CA ARG A 63 -2.24 20.92 -3.89
C ARG A 63 -3.08 19.71 -3.54
N SER A 64 -2.89 19.13 -2.35
CA SER A 64 -3.69 18.01 -1.85
C SER A 64 -5.18 18.40 -1.71
N ARG A 65 -5.45 19.56 -1.10
CA ARG A 65 -6.82 20.09 -0.98
C ARG A 65 -7.46 20.37 -2.34
N LEU A 66 -6.69 20.91 -3.28
CA LEU A 66 -7.16 21.14 -4.64
C LEU A 66 -7.49 19.83 -5.35
N ASN A 67 -6.63 18.82 -5.22
CA ASN A 67 -6.89 17.49 -5.79
C ASN A 67 -8.16 16.88 -5.21
N GLN A 68 -8.32 16.91 -3.90
CA GLN A 68 -9.53 16.43 -3.22
C GLN A 68 -10.77 17.16 -3.72
N LYS A 69 -10.71 18.49 -3.85
CA LYS A 69 -11.86 19.29 -4.34
C LYS A 69 -12.22 18.97 -5.79
N ILE A 70 -11.21 18.73 -6.64
CA ILE A 70 -11.41 18.29 -8.02
C ILE A 70 -12.05 16.91 -8.04
N GLU A 71 -11.56 15.97 -7.25
CA GLU A 71 -12.12 14.60 -7.15
C GLU A 71 -13.56 14.64 -6.64
N GLU A 72 -13.86 15.41 -5.60
CA GLU A 72 -15.23 15.60 -5.08
C GLU A 72 -16.16 16.16 -6.16
N HIS A 73 -15.73 17.16 -6.92
CA HIS A 73 -16.52 17.75 -7.99
C HIS A 73 -16.79 16.76 -9.11
N LEU A 74 -15.74 16.05 -9.57
CA LEU A 74 -15.86 15.03 -10.60
C LEU A 74 -16.75 13.86 -10.13
N LEU A 75 -16.67 13.47 -8.88
CA LEU A 75 -17.55 12.46 -8.28
C LEU A 75 -19.00 12.94 -8.18
N GLN A 76 -19.23 14.22 -7.87
CA GLN A 76 -20.60 14.80 -7.82
C GLN A 76 -21.22 14.93 -9.21
N GLN A 77 -20.43 15.24 -10.23
CA GLN A 77 -20.90 15.33 -11.62
C GLN A 77 -21.03 13.97 -12.32
N MET A 78 -20.30 12.95 -11.83
CA MET A 78 -20.54 11.59 -12.28
C MET A 78 -21.92 11.16 -11.76
N GLU A 79 -22.98 11.48 -12.52
CA GLU A 79 -24.16 10.61 -12.55
C GLU A 79 -23.67 9.25 -13.08
N SER A 80 -22.97 8.53 -12.20
CA SER A 80 -22.51 7.18 -12.51
C SER A 80 -23.74 6.38 -12.91
N PRO A 81 -23.72 5.66 -14.02
CA PRO A 81 -24.78 4.72 -14.37
C PRO A 81 -25.15 3.83 -13.19
N ARG A 82 -24.18 3.51 -12.33
CA ARG A 82 -24.39 2.78 -11.09
C ARG A 82 -25.24 3.56 -10.09
N THR A 83 -25.01 4.86 -9.90
CA THR A 83 -25.79 5.71 -8.98
C THR A 83 -27.25 5.80 -9.44
N ASP A 84 -27.51 5.93 -10.75
CA ASP A 84 -28.85 5.92 -11.32
C ASP A 84 -29.54 4.56 -11.09
N ILE A 85 -28.80 3.45 -11.27
CA ILE A 85 -29.30 2.09 -11.00
C ILE A 85 -29.67 1.94 -9.52
N LEU A 86 -28.78 2.36 -8.59
CA LEU A 86 -29.05 2.28 -7.15
C LEU A 86 -30.26 3.14 -6.74
N ARG A 87 -30.44 4.32 -7.34
CA ARG A 87 -31.62 5.18 -7.13
C ARG A 87 -32.90 4.48 -7.62
N LYS A 88 -32.84 3.77 -8.76
CA LYS A 88 -33.99 2.97 -9.24
C LYS A 88 -34.31 1.83 -8.27
N VAL A 89 -33.30 1.14 -7.69
CA VAL A 89 -33.50 0.10 -6.67
C VAL A 89 -34.15 0.68 -5.41
N ALA A 90 -33.66 1.81 -4.91
CA ALA A 90 -34.23 2.48 -3.74
C ALA A 90 -35.73 2.83 -3.91
N ASN A 91 -36.12 3.20 -5.12
CA ASN A 91 -37.48 3.58 -5.43
C ASN A 91 -38.40 2.40 -5.83
N LEU A 92 -37.93 1.16 -5.79
CA LEU A 92 -38.68 -0.03 -6.19
C LEU A 92 -40.00 -0.19 -5.43
N ASN A 93 -40.00 0.06 -4.13
CA ASN A 93 -41.23 -0.06 -3.34
C ASN A 93 -42.33 0.90 -3.82
N GLU A 94 -41.99 2.12 -4.17
CA GLU A 94 -42.95 3.06 -4.73
C GLU A 94 -43.51 2.57 -6.06
N VAL A 95 -42.65 2.07 -6.95
CA VAL A 95 -43.07 1.49 -8.24
C VAL A 95 -44.01 0.30 -8.06
N LEU A 96 -43.75 -0.57 -7.08
CA LEU A 96 -44.53 -1.77 -6.79
C LEU A 96 -45.95 -1.43 -6.30
N PHE A 97 -46.11 -0.33 -5.54
CA PHE A 97 -47.41 0.07 -5.00
C PHE A 97 -48.19 1.03 -5.89
N THR A 98 -47.50 1.82 -6.74
CA THR A 98 -48.16 2.87 -7.56
C THR A 98 -48.40 2.45 -9.01
N LYS A 99 -47.66 1.49 -9.56
CA LYS A 99 -47.76 1.09 -10.97
C LYS A 99 -48.55 -0.20 -11.17
N LYS A 100 -49.10 -0.38 -12.37
CA LYS A 100 -49.74 -1.63 -12.75
C LYS A 100 -48.71 -2.77 -12.75
N ARG A 101 -49.15 -3.98 -12.33
CA ARG A 101 -48.31 -5.17 -12.21
C ARG A 101 -47.42 -5.44 -13.45
N THR A 102 -47.98 -5.31 -14.66
CA THR A 102 -47.24 -5.53 -15.92
C THR A 102 -46.09 -4.53 -16.12
N ILE A 103 -46.32 -3.26 -15.76
CA ILE A 103 -45.30 -2.20 -15.83
C ILE A 103 -44.21 -2.47 -14.79
N SER A 104 -44.61 -2.82 -13.58
CA SER A 104 -43.64 -3.15 -12.51
C SER A 104 -42.72 -4.34 -12.91
N ILE A 105 -43.30 -5.41 -13.50
CA ILE A 105 -42.52 -6.55 -13.99
C ILE A 105 -41.57 -6.14 -15.11
N ALA A 106 -41.99 -5.34 -16.07
CA ALA A 106 -41.13 -4.85 -17.16
C ALA A 106 -39.97 -3.99 -16.64
N THR A 107 -40.24 -3.12 -15.67
CA THR A 107 -39.24 -2.26 -15.02
C THR A 107 -38.24 -3.10 -14.28
N LEU A 108 -38.66 -4.10 -13.47
CA LEU A 108 -37.80 -4.99 -12.73
C LEU A 108 -36.90 -5.84 -13.63
N ARG A 109 -37.45 -6.34 -14.77
CA ARG A 109 -36.60 -7.12 -15.74
C ARG A 109 -35.56 -6.28 -16.44
N LYS A 110 -35.85 -4.99 -16.69
CA LYS A 110 -34.82 -4.07 -17.21
C LYS A 110 -33.75 -3.83 -16.19
N LEU A 111 -34.14 -3.58 -14.93
CA LEU A 111 -33.22 -3.33 -13.84
C LEU A 111 -32.37 -4.57 -13.49
N GLU A 112 -32.94 -5.78 -13.64
CA GLU A 112 -32.24 -7.04 -13.49
C GLU A 112 -30.98 -7.11 -14.38
N LYS A 113 -31.09 -6.76 -15.66
CA LYS A 113 -29.98 -6.75 -16.61
C LYS A 113 -28.94 -5.71 -16.22
N GLU A 114 -29.39 -4.47 -15.92
CA GLU A 114 -28.49 -3.39 -15.49
C GLU A 114 -27.69 -3.76 -14.24
N LEU A 115 -28.30 -4.47 -13.27
CA LEU A 115 -27.65 -4.92 -12.04
C LEU A 115 -26.67 -6.10 -12.26
N GLN A 116 -26.99 -7.00 -13.20
CA GLN A 116 -26.10 -8.10 -13.57
C GLN A 116 -24.82 -7.59 -14.21
N ASP A 117 -24.92 -6.58 -15.09
CA ASP A 117 -23.78 -5.98 -15.76
C ASP A 117 -22.77 -5.37 -14.76
N TYR A 118 -23.22 -4.90 -13.59
CA TYR A 118 -22.37 -4.32 -12.54
C TYR A 118 -22.07 -5.27 -11.36
N ASP A 119 -22.40 -6.55 -11.44
CA ASP A 119 -22.24 -7.53 -10.33
C ASP A 119 -22.85 -7.06 -8.99
N LEU A 120 -23.96 -6.32 -9.04
CA LEU A 120 -24.63 -5.80 -7.84
C LEU A 120 -25.52 -6.88 -7.20
N ALA A 121 -24.88 -7.83 -6.52
CA ALA A 121 -25.53 -9.03 -5.99
C ALA A 121 -26.60 -8.73 -4.94
N SER A 122 -26.35 -7.78 -4.03
CA SER A 122 -27.29 -7.38 -2.99
C SER A 122 -28.56 -6.75 -3.56
N GLU A 123 -28.41 -5.87 -4.54
CA GLU A 123 -29.51 -5.19 -5.22
C GLU A 123 -30.34 -6.15 -6.07
N LEU A 124 -29.69 -7.14 -6.72
CA LEU A 124 -30.36 -8.22 -7.44
C LEU A 124 -31.27 -9.04 -6.52
N THR A 125 -30.88 -9.27 -5.26
CA THR A 125 -31.76 -9.96 -4.31
C THR A 125 -33.06 -9.21 -4.07
N VAL A 126 -33.03 -7.87 -4.01
CA VAL A 126 -34.21 -7.02 -3.86
C VAL A 126 -35.14 -7.13 -5.07
N VAL A 127 -34.55 -7.14 -6.28
CA VAL A 127 -35.31 -7.31 -7.54
C VAL A 127 -35.97 -8.67 -7.61
N TYR A 128 -35.22 -9.76 -7.35
CA TYR A 128 -35.80 -11.11 -7.38
C TYR A 128 -36.85 -11.36 -6.30
N LYS A 129 -36.66 -10.80 -5.10
CA LYS A 129 -37.66 -10.82 -4.03
C LYS A 129 -38.94 -10.16 -4.47
N SER A 130 -38.86 -9.04 -5.21
CA SER A 130 -39.99 -8.30 -5.74
C SER A 130 -40.68 -9.03 -6.88
N LEU A 131 -39.90 -9.59 -7.84
CA LEU A 131 -40.44 -10.41 -8.92
C LEU A 131 -41.15 -11.65 -8.38
N LYS A 132 -40.58 -12.33 -7.41
CA LYS A 132 -41.20 -13.48 -6.71
C LYS A 132 -42.55 -13.10 -6.13
N LYS A 133 -42.68 -11.93 -5.45
CA LYS A 133 -43.96 -11.47 -4.91
C LYS A 133 -44.98 -11.19 -6.00
N LEU A 134 -44.57 -10.56 -7.11
CA LEU A 134 -45.48 -10.26 -8.24
C LEU A 134 -45.94 -11.50 -8.97
N HIS A 135 -45.20 -12.62 -8.90
CA HIS A 135 -45.48 -13.89 -9.57
C HIS A 135 -46.08 -14.97 -8.64
N VAL A 136 -46.57 -14.62 -7.42
CA VAL A 136 -47.00 -15.58 -6.40
C VAL A 136 -48.07 -16.57 -6.90
N HIS A 137 -48.89 -16.17 -7.88
CA HIS A 137 -49.97 -17.00 -8.49
C HIS A 137 -49.63 -17.48 -9.91
N SER A 138 -48.35 -17.49 -10.30
CA SER A 138 -47.90 -17.92 -11.62
C SER A 138 -46.77 -18.93 -11.54
N PRO A 139 -46.54 -19.75 -12.59
CA PRO A 139 -45.43 -20.72 -12.61
C PRO A 139 -44.05 -20.10 -12.41
N GLU A 140 -43.89 -18.85 -12.81
CA GLU A 140 -42.62 -18.09 -12.67
C GLU A 140 -42.21 -17.86 -11.22
N TYR A 141 -43.11 -18.05 -10.25
CA TYR A 141 -42.81 -17.94 -8.82
C TYR A 141 -41.60 -18.83 -8.42
N PHE A 142 -41.60 -20.06 -8.88
CA PHE A 142 -40.53 -21.02 -8.57
C PHE A 142 -39.19 -20.61 -9.20
N ASN A 143 -39.21 -20.11 -10.43
CA ASN A 143 -38.02 -19.61 -11.12
C ASN A 143 -37.41 -18.43 -10.36
N TYR A 144 -38.20 -17.41 -10.03
CA TYR A 144 -37.70 -16.26 -9.26
C TYR A 144 -37.31 -16.61 -7.82
N SER A 145 -37.92 -17.64 -7.23
CA SER A 145 -37.48 -18.18 -5.93
C SER A 145 -36.09 -18.81 -6.01
N GLN A 146 -35.79 -19.56 -7.07
CA GLN A 146 -34.45 -20.14 -7.30
C GLN A 146 -33.43 -19.05 -7.59
N LEU A 147 -33.74 -18.08 -8.45
CA LEU A 147 -32.87 -16.94 -8.76
C LEU A 147 -32.56 -16.14 -7.50
N TYR A 148 -33.54 -15.86 -6.67
CA TYR A 148 -33.34 -15.19 -5.38
C TYR A 148 -32.36 -15.95 -4.49
N ASN A 149 -32.55 -17.26 -4.29
CA ASN A 149 -31.69 -18.07 -3.46
C ASN A 149 -30.25 -18.13 -4.02
N ARG A 150 -30.12 -18.26 -5.36
CA ARG A 150 -28.81 -18.25 -6.03
C ARG A 150 -28.07 -16.93 -5.79
N HIS A 151 -28.76 -15.79 -5.87
CA HIS A 151 -28.13 -14.50 -5.70
C HIS A 151 -27.84 -14.16 -4.23
N ILE A 152 -28.60 -14.68 -3.28
CA ILE A 152 -28.20 -14.65 -1.85
C ILE A 152 -26.89 -15.40 -1.66
N ALA A 153 -26.73 -16.58 -2.25
CA ALA A 153 -25.48 -17.33 -2.17
C ALA A 153 -24.31 -16.59 -2.88
N PHE A 154 -24.59 -15.91 -4.01
CA PHE A 154 -23.60 -15.09 -4.70
C PHE A 154 -23.17 -13.88 -3.84
N MET A 155 -24.09 -13.17 -3.22
CA MET A 155 -23.78 -12.07 -2.31
C MET A 155 -22.87 -12.53 -1.17
N LEU A 156 -23.21 -13.67 -0.54
CA LEU A 156 -22.35 -14.25 0.50
C LEU A 156 -20.95 -14.66 -0.02
N ALA A 157 -20.84 -15.08 -1.28
CA ALA A 157 -19.56 -15.41 -1.89
C ALA A 157 -18.69 -14.14 -2.10
N VAL A 158 -19.31 -13.02 -2.47
CA VAL A 158 -18.59 -11.72 -2.59
C VAL A 158 -18.09 -11.26 -1.22
N ASP A 159 -18.97 -11.26 -0.20
CA ASP A 159 -18.59 -10.87 1.18
C ASP A 159 -17.46 -11.79 1.70
N LYS A 160 -17.57 -13.10 1.47
CA LYS A 160 -16.54 -14.07 1.85
C LYS A 160 -15.21 -13.80 1.13
N ALA A 161 -15.23 -13.38 -0.12
CA ALA A 161 -14.00 -13.03 -0.86
C ALA A 161 -13.33 -11.77 -0.29
N GLU A 162 -14.09 -10.79 0.15
CA GLU A 162 -13.56 -9.59 0.84
C GLU A 162 -12.92 -9.97 2.19
N ASP A 163 -13.58 -10.80 2.98
CA ASP A 163 -13.03 -11.31 4.24
C ASP A 163 -11.73 -12.10 4.03
N LEU A 164 -11.70 -12.96 2.99
CA LEU A 164 -10.50 -13.73 2.65
C LEU A 164 -9.32 -12.84 2.25
N LEU A 165 -9.58 -11.75 1.52
CA LEU A 165 -8.54 -10.77 1.20
C LEU A 165 -7.97 -10.11 2.47
N ALA A 166 -8.84 -9.62 3.35
CA ALA A 166 -8.44 -8.97 4.59
C ALA A 166 -7.63 -9.93 5.49
N ASP A 167 -8.10 -11.16 5.67
CA ASP A 167 -7.41 -12.19 6.45
C ASP A 167 -6.06 -12.57 5.84
N TYR A 168 -5.99 -12.66 4.51
CA TYR A 168 -4.77 -12.97 3.79
C TYR A 168 -3.69 -11.91 4.04
N PHE A 169 -3.99 -10.63 3.84
CA PHE A 169 -2.98 -9.57 3.99
C PHE A 169 -2.60 -9.32 5.44
N LYS A 170 -3.52 -9.51 6.38
CA LYS A 170 -3.21 -9.53 7.81
C LYS A 170 -2.24 -10.67 8.16
N LYS A 171 -2.50 -11.88 7.64
CA LYS A 171 -1.63 -13.04 7.84
C LYS A 171 -0.28 -12.87 7.16
N TYR A 172 -0.25 -12.27 5.96
CA TYR A 172 0.99 -11.96 5.26
C TYR A 172 1.89 -11.04 6.07
N GLY A 173 1.35 -10.04 6.76
CA GLY A 173 2.15 -9.19 7.66
C GLY A 173 2.89 -9.99 8.72
N ASN A 174 2.24 -10.98 9.34
CA ASN A 174 2.90 -11.88 10.29
C ASN A 174 3.98 -12.74 9.63
N TYR A 175 3.67 -13.36 8.49
CA TYR A 175 4.63 -14.13 7.72
C TYR A 175 5.85 -13.30 7.34
N PHE A 176 5.65 -12.09 6.86
CA PHE A 176 6.73 -11.18 6.45
C PHE A 176 7.68 -10.82 7.60
N LEU A 177 7.15 -10.69 8.83
CA LEU A 177 8.00 -10.42 10.00
C LEU A 177 8.67 -11.68 10.56
N THR A 178 8.08 -12.86 10.38
CA THR A 178 8.58 -14.08 11.06
C THR A 178 9.32 -15.05 10.13
N GLY A 179 8.95 -15.10 8.86
CA GLY A 179 9.37 -16.14 7.94
C GLY A 179 8.81 -17.54 8.29
N ASP A 180 7.82 -17.63 9.17
CA ASP A 180 7.32 -18.90 9.71
C ASP A 180 6.65 -19.75 8.61
N PRO A 181 7.10 -21.00 8.38
CA PRO A 181 6.49 -21.91 7.42
C PRO A 181 5.01 -22.21 7.69
N LEU A 182 4.54 -22.16 8.95
CA LEU A 182 3.14 -22.35 9.29
C LEU A 182 2.28 -21.16 8.81
N GLU A 183 2.80 -19.95 8.93
CA GLU A 183 2.13 -18.77 8.36
C GLU A 183 2.07 -18.85 6.84
N LYS A 184 3.14 -19.30 6.17
CA LYS A 184 3.19 -19.54 4.73
C LYS A 184 2.15 -20.56 4.29
N LEU A 185 2.03 -21.71 4.99
CA LEU A 185 1.01 -22.71 4.74
C LEU A 185 -0.40 -22.12 4.86
N GLY A 186 -0.63 -21.30 5.91
CA GLY A 186 -1.91 -20.62 6.09
C GLY A 186 -2.26 -19.68 4.94
N LEU A 187 -1.29 -18.94 4.38
CA LEU A 187 -1.48 -18.11 3.19
C LEU A 187 -1.86 -18.94 1.95
N THR A 188 -1.20 -20.09 1.75
CA THR A 188 -1.51 -21.00 0.66
C THR A 188 -2.92 -21.59 0.77
N LEU A 189 -3.40 -21.87 1.99
CA LEU A 189 -4.76 -22.35 2.22
C LEU A 189 -5.80 -21.26 1.93
N LEU A 190 -5.57 -20.02 2.37
CA LEU A 190 -6.45 -18.88 2.06
C LEU A 190 -6.51 -18.62 0.55
N MET A 191 -5.37 -18.72 -0.15
CA MET A 191 -5.32 -18.61 -1.61
C MET A 191 -6.17 -19.67 -2.31
N LYS A 192 -6.09 -20.94 -1.88
CA LYS A 192 -6.92 -22.04 -2.40
C LYS A 192 -8.40 -21.80 -2.12
N GLU A 193 -8.75 -21.31 -0.93
CA GLU A 193 -10.14 -20.97 -0.58
C GLU A 193 -10.67 -19.86 -1.48
N MET A 194 -9.89 -18.77 -1.69
CA MET A 194 -10.24 -17.69 -2.61
C MET A 194 -10.45 -18.22 -4.03
N GLN A 195 -9.57 -19.09 -4.52
CA GLN A 195 -9.70 -19.69 -5.84
C GLN A 195 -11.00 -20.51 -5.97
N ASN A 196 -11.38 -21.23 -4.91
CA ASN A 196 -12.62 -22.01 -4.91
C ASN A 196 -13.84 -21.08 -4.94
N VAL A 197 -13.86 -20.02 -4.10
CA VAL A 197 -14.95 -19.03 -4.08
C VAL A 197 -15.08 -18.33 -5.43
N SER A 198 -13.97 -17.92 -6.05
CA SER A 198 -13.97 -17.19 -7.33
C SER A 198 -14.49 -18.04 -8.51
N LYS A 199 -14.41 -19.36 -8.43
CA LYS A 199 -14.91 -20.30 -9.47
C LYS A 199 -16.40 -20.60 -9.36
N LEU A 200 -17.06 -20.26 -8.24
CA LEU A 200 -18.48 -20.56 -8.05
C LEU A 200 -19.41 -19.74 -8.95
N TYR A 201 -18.97 -18.55 -9.31
CA TYR A 201 -19.78 -17.60 -10.09
C TYR A 201 -18.92 -16.92 -11.15
N ASP A 202 -19.50 -16.70 -12.34
CA ASP A 202 -18.90 -15.85 -13.37
C ASP A 202 -19.13 -14.39 -13.00
N SER A 203 -18.14 -13.81 -12.29
CA SER A 203 -18.18 -12.47 -11.71
C SER A 203 -16.86 -11.78 -11.91
N HIS A 204 -16.90 -10.60 -12.54
CA HIS A 204 -15.70 -9.79 -12.70
C HIS A 204 -15.21 -9.23 -11.34
N ARG A 205 -16.10 -9.03 -10.37
CA ARG A 205 -15.72 -8.60 -9.00
C ARG A 205 -14.94 -9.67 -8.26
N LEU A 206 -15.42 -10.92 -8.26
CA LEU A 206 -14.68 -12.04 -7.67
C LEU A 206 -13.34 -12.28 -8.39
N TYR A 207 -13.33 -12.09 -9.71
CA TYR A 207 -12.08 -12.18 -10.48
C TYR A 207 -11.07 -11.10 -10.04
N MET A 208 -11.52 -9.85 -9.81
CA MET A 208 -10.65 -8.76 -9.33
C MET A 208 -10.05 -9.08 -7.96
N TYR A 209 -10.86 -9.52 -7.01
CA TYR A 209 -10.39 -9.87 -5.66
C TYR A 209 -9.41 -11.07 -5.69
N HIS A 210 -9.74 -12.10 -6.46
CA HIS A 210 -8.83 -13.22 -6.67
C HIS A 210 -7.51 -12.77 -7.32
N SER A 211 -7.55 -11.88 -8.30
CA SER A 211 -6.36 -11.36 -8.98
C SER A 211 -5.44 -10.57 -8.04
N CYS A 212 -5.99 -9.73 -7.15
CA CYS A 212 -5.20 -9.02 -6.13
C CYS A 212 -4.39 -10.01 -5.27
N MET A 213 -5.07 -11.05 -4.77
CA MET A 213 -4.41 -12.07 -3.94
C MET A 213 -3.43 -12.94 -4.72
N LEU A 214 -3.79 -13.38 -5.92
CA LEU A 214 -3.00 -14.29 -6.75
C LEU A 214 -1.68 -13.67 -7.21
N ILE A 215 -1.74 -12.43 -7.74
CA ILE A 215 -0.53 -11.72 -8.17
C ILE A 215 0.40 -11.56 -6.98
N PHE A 216 -0.11 -11.08 -5.85
CA PHE A 216 0.69 -10.87 -4.65
C PHE A 216 1.27 -12.18 -4.11
N HIS A 217 0.48 -13.26 -4.10
CA HIS A 217 0.92 -14.59 -3.65
C HIS A 217 2.08 -15.13 -4.49
N ARG A 218 1.98 -15.03 -5.80
CA ARG A 218 3.04 -15.46 -6.72
C ARG A 218 4.32 -14.65 -6.57
N LEU A 219 4.22 -13.34 -6.31
CA LEU A 219 5.39 -12.50 -6.17
C LEU A 219 6.12 -12.70 -4.84
N PHE A 220 5.41 -12.99 -3.75
CA PHE A 220 5.99 -12.85 -2.40
C PHE A 220 5.85 -14.06 -1.48
N VAL A 221 5.10 -15.07 -1.88
CA VAL A 221 4.87 -16.27 -1.05
C VAL A 221 5.35 -17.55 -1.76
N GLU A 222 5.09 -17.67 -3.05
CA GLU A 222 5.63 -18.78 -3.85
C GLU A 222 7.12 -18.53 -4.11
N GLN A 223 7.95 -19.52 -3.83
CA GLN A 223 9.42 -19.40 -3.95
C GLN A 223 10.00 -20.11 -5.17
N ASP A 224 9.18 -20.82 -5.94
CA ASP A 224 9.68 -21.63 -7.05
C ASP A 224 9.26 -21.08 -8.40
N ASP A 225 10.25 -20.92 -9.29
CA ASP A 225 10.10 -20.73 -10.74
C ASP A 225 9.50 -21.98 -11.45
N MET A 226 8.85 -22.88 -10.73
CA MET A 226 8.13 -23.99 -11.31
C MET A 226 7.02 -23.45 -12.19
N ALA A 227 6.98 -23.90 -13.43
CA ALA A 227 5.97 -23.52 -14.41
C ALA A 227 4.58 -23.54 -13.76
N HIS A 228 4.05 -22.34 -13.46
CA HIS A 228 2.74 -22.23 -12.83
C HIS A 228 1.69 -22.76 -13.81
N GLU A 229 1.02 -23.83 -13.43
CA GLU A 229 -0.19 -24.27 -14.13
C GLU A 229 -1.27 -23.20 -13.90
N GLY A 230 -1.43 -22.28 -14.84
CA GLY A 230 -2.46 -21.24 -14.75
C GLY A 230 -2.20 -20.04 -15.66
N GLU A 231 -3.08 -19.05 -15.59
CA GLU A 231 -3.01 -17.79 -16.33
C GLU A 231 -1.73 -17.02 -15.96
N ALA A 232 -0.98 -16.50 -16.93
CA ALA A 232 0.20 -15.68 -16.67
C ALA A 232 -0.18 -14.37 -15.97
N ILE A 233 0.74 -13.80 -15.18
CA ILE A 233 0.45 -12.54 -14.44
C ILE A 233 0.13 -11.40 -15.43
N GLU A 234 0.83 -11.37 -16.55
CA GLU A 234 0.60 -10.38 -17.63
C GLU A 234 -0.80 -10.50 -18.23
N ASP A 235 -1.30 -11.72 -18.42
CA ASP A 235 -2.66 -11.97 -18.94
C ASP A 235 -3.71 -11.53 -17.91
N ILE A 236 -3.44 -11.78 -16.62
CA ILE A 236 -4.28 -11.28 -15.52
C ILE A 236 -4.34 -9.75 -15.55
N PHE A 237 -3.20 -9.08 -15.67
CA PHE A 237 -3.16 -7.61 -15.77
C PHE A 237 -3.94 -7.10 -16.99
N ALA A 238 -3.77 -7.73 -18.15
CA ALA A 238 -4.47 -7.34 -19.36
C ALA A 238 -6.00 -7.49 -19.22
N ARG A 239 -6.45 -8.57 -18.60
CA ARG A 239 -7.88 -8.81 -18.31
C ARG A 239 -8.44 -7.82 -17.30
N VAL A 240 -7.70 -7.52 -16.24
CA VAL A 240 -8.05 -6.50 -15.23
C VAL A 240 -8.18 -5.13 -15.90
N GLN A 241 -7.24 -4.74 -16.74
CA GLN A 241 -7.29 -3.48 -17.47
C GLN A 241 -8.56 -3.37 -18.33
N LYS A 242 -8.94 -4.45 -19.01
CA LYS A 242 -10.19 -4.49 -19.79
C LYS A 242 -11.43 -4.33 -18.91
N ILE A 243 -11.43 -4.89 -17.69
CA ILE A 243 -12.52 -4.69 -16.72
C ILE A 243 -12.59 -3.21 -16.32
N PHE A 244 -11.48 -2.58 -16.00
CA PHE A 244 -11.43 -1.15 -15.66
C PHE A 244 -11.95 -0.26 -16.79
N GLU A 245 -11.57 -0.54 -18.04
CA GLU A 245 -12.05 0.20 -19.21
C GLU A 245 -13.56 0.03 -19.43
N THR A 246 -14.09 -1.17 -19.20
CA THR A 246 -15.51 -1.47 -19.38
C THR A 246 -16.37 -0.85 -18.27
N TYR A 247 -15.90 -0.87 -17.03
CA TYR A 247 -16.61 -0.44 -15.83
C TYR A 247 -15.98 0.78 -15.16
N ASN A 248 -15.38 1.67 -15.95
CA ASN A 248 -14.65 2.85 -15.48
C ASN A 248 -15.44 3.81 -14.59
N LEU A 249 -16.77 3.74 -14.65
CA LEU A 249 -17.69 4.55 -13.83
C LEU A 249 -18.10 3.85 -12.52
N ASP A 250 -17.66 2.62 -12.25
CA ASP A 250 -17.85 1.98 -10.95
C ASP A 250 -16.82 2.53 -9.95
N PRO A 251 -17.24 3.21 -8.87
CA PRO A 251 -16.32 3.76 -7.87
C PRO A 251 -15.36 2.72 -7.28
N LEU A 252 -15.81 1.46 -7.13
CA LEU A 252 -14.95 0.38 -6.64
C LEU A 252 -13.75 0.16 -7.57
N TYR A 253 -13.99 0.06 -8.88
CA TYR A 253 -12.90 -0.19 -9.84
C TYR A 253 -12.01 1.03 -10.02
N TYR A 254 -12.58 2.23 -9.95
CA TYR A 254 -11.78 3.45 -9.93
C TYR A 254 -10.76 3.44 -8.77
N HIS A 255 -11.21 3.04 -7.58
CA HIS A 255 -10.32 2.96 -6.42
C HIS A 255 -9.35 1.78 -6.49
N LEU A 256 -9.79 0.60 -6.94
CA LEU A 256 -8.92 -0.57 -7.09
C LEU A 256 -7.81 -0.38 -8.14
N ASN A 257 -7.96 0.57 -9.06
CA ASN A 257 -6.91 0.90 -10.01
C ASN A 257 -5.58 1.20 -9.32
N LEU A 258 -5.58 1.95 -8.22
CA LEU A 258 -4.37 2.25 -7.44
C LEU A 258 -3.70 0.98 -6.87
N VAL A 259 -4.51 -0.01 -6.47
CA VAL A 259 -3.98 -1.31 -6.00
C VAL A 259 -3.26 -2.04 -7.14
N PHE A 260 -3.82 -2.02 -8.34
CA PHE A 260 -3.19 -2.67 -9.50
C PHE A 260 -1.97 -1.91 -10.01
N GLU A 261 -1.95 -0.59 -9.94
CA GLU A 261 -0.75 0.21 -10.20
C GLU A 261 0.38 -0.17 -9.22
N PHE A 262 0.05 -0.33 -7.93
CA PHE A 262 1.00 -0.82 -6.94
C PHE A 262 1.46 -2.26 -7.24
N LEU A 263 0.57 -3.17 -7.63
CA LEU A 263 0.93 -4.53 -8.00
C LEU A 263 1.80 -4.58 -9.26
N HIS A 264 1.56 -3.73 -10.26
CA HIS A 264 2.45 -3.56 -11.41
C HIS A 264 3.85 -3.08 -11.00
N LEU A 265 3.92 -2.08 -10.12
CA LEU A 265 5.18 -1.60 -9.58
C LEU A 265 5.98 -2.73 -8.92
N GLU A 266 5.32 -3.50 -8.03
CA GLU A 266 5.96 -4.61 -7.33
C GLU A 266 6.35 -5.75 -8.28
N TYR A 267 5.53 -6.04 -9.29
CA TYR A 267 5.83 -7.01 -10.33
C TYR A 267 7.12 -6.65 -11.09
N TYR A 268 7.23 -5.42 -11.57
CA TYR A 268 8.42 -4.99 -12.30
C TYR A 268 9.66 -4.85 -11.40
N ASN A 269 9.50 -4.50 -10.13
CA ASN A 269 10.59 -4.50 -9.16
C ASN A 269 11.08 -5.93 -8.90
N HIS A 270 10.17 -6.90 -8.72
CA HIS A 270 10.50 -8.31 -8.50
C HIS A 270 11.35 -8.88 -9.65
N TYR A 271 10.95 -8.64 -10.89
CA TYR A 271 11.69 -9.07 -12.08
C TYR A 271 12.82 -8.12 -12.50
N LYS A 272 13.13 -7.10 -11.68
CA LYS A 272 14.21 -6.13 -11.89
C LYS A 272 14.08 -5.33 -13.21
N VAL A 273 12.87 -5.17 -13.72
CA VAL A 273 12.56 -4.36 -14.93
C VAL A 273 12.28 -2.92 -14.51
N TYR A 274 13.28 -2.29 -13.91
CA TYR A 274 13.14 -0.99 -13.24
C TYR A 274 12.62 0.14 -14.10
N ARG A 275 12.93 0.14 -15.41
CA ARG A 275 12.39 1.15 -16.34
C ARG A 275 10.87 1.12 -16.46
N GLN A 276 10.27 -0.06 -16.35
CA GLN A 276 8.81 -0.19 -16.34
C GLN A 276 8.25 0.16 -14.95
N ALA A 277 8.93 -0.24 -13.88
CA ALA A 277 8.55 0.10 -12.51
C ALA A 277 8.43 1.63 -12.31
N GLU A 278 9.34 2.43 -12.89
CA GLU A 278 9.29 3.91 -12.78
C GLU A 278 8.00 4.53 -13.33
N LYS A 279 7.33 3.89 -14.30
CA LYS A 279 6.07 4.40 -14.85
C LYS A 279 4.93 4.40 -13.82
N TYR A 280 4.95 3.43 -12.91
CA TYR A 280 3.94 3.26 -11.87
C TYR A 280 4.34 3.94 -10.56
N TYR A 281 5.65 4.16 -10.35
CA TYR A 281 6.17 4.68 -9.09
C TYR A 281 5.62 6.06 -8.75
N GLU A 282 5.59 7.00 -9.68
CA GLU A 282 5.17 8.37 -9.40
C GLU A 282 3.70 8.43 -8.96
N GLU A 283 2.82 7.67 -9.62
CA GLU A 283 1.39 7.63 -9.27
C GLU A 283 1.15 7.00 -7.90
N VAL A 284 1.81 5.88 -7.62
CA VAL A 284 1.72 5.20 -6.33
C VAL A 284 2.33 6.06 -5.22
N ASN A 285 3.45 6.72 -5.47
CA ASN A 285 4.12 7.59 -4.50
C ASN A 285 3.29 8.85 -4.17
N ASP A 286 2.65 9.45 -5.17
CA ASP A 286 1.77 10.62 -4.97
C ASP A 286 0.51 10.26 -4.16
N ALA A 287 0.08 9.00 -4.20
CA ALA A 287 -1.08 8.48 -3.48
C ALA A 287 -0.71 7.64 -2.24
N VAL A 288 0.56 7.66 -1.78
CA VAL A 288 1.05 6.76 -0.74
C VAL A 288 0.26 6.84 0.57
N ALA A 289 -0.11 8.04 1.01
CA ALA A 289 -0.91 8.21 2.21
C ALA A 289 -2.26 7.49 2.09
N THR A 290 -2.96 7.69 0.98
CA THR A 290 -4.22 7.03 0.67
C THR A 290 -4.04 5.52 0.55
N LEU A 291 -2.97 5.05 -0.12
CA LEU A 291 -2.66 3.63 -0.27
C LEU A 291 -2.48 2.96 1.09
N LEU A 292 -1.68 3.54 1.98
CA LEU A 292 -1.36 2.97 3.29
C LEU A 292 -2.58 2.88 4.21
N VAL A 293 -3.49 3.86 4.14
CA VAL A 293 -4.66 3.94 5.04
C VAL A 293 -5.84 3.13 4.50
N ASN A 294 -6.22 3.32 3.23
CA ASN A 294 -7.51 2.89 2.73
C ASN A 294 -7.49 1.51 2.03
N TYR A 295 -6.33 1.03 1.60
CA TYR A 295 -6.27 -0.17 0.73
C TYR A 295 -5.64 -1.40 1.39
N SER A 296 -5.50 -1.39 2.69
CA SER A 296 -4.88 -2.48 3.45
C SER A 296 -5.64 -3.81 3.37
N ASN A 297 -6.93 -3.78 3.02
CA ASN A 297 -7.73 -4.99 2.80
C ASN A 297 -7.47 -5.65 1.44
N TYR A 298 -6.96 -4.90 0.46
CA TYR A 298 -6.79 -5.37 -0.91
C TYR A 298 -5.35 -5.72 -1.28
N THR A 299 -4.38 -5.23 -0.49
CA THR A 299 -2.95 -5.49 -0.68
C THR A 299 -2.15 -5.17 0.60
N PHE A 300 -0.91 -5.68 0.69
CA PHE A 300 -0.01 -5.34 1.80
C PHE A 300 0.76 -4.05 1.49
N THR A 301 0.12 -2.94 1.74
CA THR A 301 0.54 -1.59 1.33
C THR A 301 1.87 -1.14 1.92
N ALA A 302 2.22 -1.58 3.14
CA ALA A 302 3.48 -1.21 3.80
C ALA A 302 4.73 -1.68 3.02
N ARG A 303 4.59 -2.66 2.11
CA ARG A 303 5.68 -3.10 1.25
C ARG A 303 6.16 -1.98 0.31
N PHE A 304 5.29 -1.06 -0.10
CA PHE A 304 5.68 0.10 -0.89
C PHE A 304 6.79 0.93 -0.21
N LEU A 305 6.78 1.04 1.12
CA LEU A 305 7.81 1.78 1.85
C LEU A 305 9.20 1.15 1.69
N ILE A 306 9.26 -0.18 1.61
CA ILE A 306 10.50 -0.91 1.36
C ILE A 306 10.96 -0.69 -0.07
N SER A 307 10.08 -0.87 -1.05
CA SER A 307 10.36 -0.64 -2.48
C SER A 307 10.79 0.82 -2.73
N LYS A 308 10.25 1.77 -1.97
CA LYS A 308 10.66 3.17 -2.01
C LYS A 308 12.12 3.36 -1.53
N ILE A 309 12.50 2.76 -0.39
CA ILE A 309 13.90 2.80 0.06
C ILE A 309 14.82 2.15 -1.00
N GLU A 310 14.50 0.94 -1.45
CA GLU A 310 15.32 0.21 -2.43
C GLU A 310 15.51 0.99 -3.73
N ARG A 311 14.46 1.69 -4.20
CA ARG A 311 14.55 2.59 -5.36
C ARG A 311 15.53 3.73 -5.12
N HIS A 312 15.42 4.41 -3.98
CA HIS A 312 16.31 5.53 -3.64
C HIS A 312 17.76 5.07 -3.47
N LEU A 313 18.00 3.90 -2.86
CA LEU A 313 19.34 3.30 -2.75
C LEU A 313 19.94 2.99 -4.11
N ARG A 314 19.13 2.43 -5.03
CA ARG A 314 19.55 2.12 -6.40
C ARG A 314 19.92 3.38 -7.20
N ASN A 315 19.16 4.45 -6.99
CA ASN A 315 19.34 5.71 -7.72
C ASN A 315 20.32 6.68 -7.02
N ASN A 316 20.92 6.30 -5.88
CA ASN A 316 21.78 7.14 -5.04
C ASN A 316 21.11 8.47 -4.59
N THR A 317 19.81 8.40 -4.31
CA THR A 317 18.98 9.55 -3.89
C THR A 317 18.42 9.37 -2.47
N GLU A 318 19.00 8.50 -1.66
CA GLU A 318 18.52 8.14 -0.31
C GLU A 318 18.39 9.34 0.64
N LYS A 319 19.19 10.38 0.44
CA LYS A 319 19.11 11.62 1.23
C LYS A 319 17.83 12.42 1.01
N GLN A 320 17.12 12.19 -0.10
CA GLN A 320 15.88 12.89 -0.43
C GLN A 320 14.67 12.29 0.31
N LEU A 321 14.76 11.02 0.79
CA LEU A 321 13.69 10.32 1.48
C LEU A 321 13.06 11.13 2.62
N PHE A 322 13.89 11.77 3.44
CA PHE A 322 13.41 12.55 4.59
C PHE A 322 12.54 13.73 4.16
N GLY A 323 13.00 14.51 3.17
CA GLY A 323 12.26 15.67 2.65
C GLY A 323 10.94 15.29 2.00
N GLU A 324 10.91 14.16 1.27
CA GLU A 324 9.67 13.65 0.69
C GLU A 324 8.66 13.20 1.76
N ASN A 325 9.12 12.63 2.87
CA ASN A 325 8.25 12.15 3.93
C ASN A 325 7.51 13.27 4.66
N GLU A 326 8.13 14.43 4.83
CA GLU A 326 7.49 15.58 5.46
C GLU A 326 6.24 16.04 4.68
N SER A 327 6.24 15.86 3.35
CA SER A 327 5.12 16.25 2.50
C SER A 327 4.08 15.14 2.28
N LEU A 328 4.50 13.87 2.26
CA LEU A 328 3.65 12.75 1.85
C LEU A 328 3.03 11.99 3.01
N LEU A 329 3.65 12.03 4.20
CA LEU A 329 3.28 11.20 5.35
C LEU A 329 2.91 12.02 6.60
N MET A 330 2.65 13.32 6.45
CA MET A 330 2.41 14.23 7.58
C MET A 330 1.14 13.87 8.37
N ASP A 331 0.13 13.33 7.68
CA ASP A 331 -1.18 13.03 8.25
C ASP A 331 -1.38 11.53 8.56
N ILE A 332 -0.31 10.72 8.46
CA ILE A 332 -0.43 9.29 8.74
C ILE A 332 -0.18 9.04 10.23
N GLU A 333 -1.24 8.73 10.95
CA GLU A 333 -1.16 8.09 12.26
C GLU A 333 -0.94 6.58 12.05
N ALA A 334 0.22 6.09 12.48
CA ALA A 334 0.52 4.67 12.37
C ALA A 334 -0.36 3.88 13.35
N GLU A 335 -1.21 3.01 12.83
CA GLU A 335 -2.02 2.10 13.65
C GLU A 335 -1.12 1.14 14.43
N THR A 336 -1.02 1.34 15.75
CA THR A 336 -0.25 0.46 16.64
C THR A 336 -0.83 -0.95 16.75
N GLN A 337 -2.10 -1.14 16.39
CA GLN A 337 -2.79 -2.43 16.42
C GLN A 337 -2.32 -3.38 15.30
N ASP A 338 -1.96 -2.86 14.13
CA ASP A 338 -1.34 -3.64 13.05
C ASP A 338 0.18 -3.63 13.22
N VAL A 339 0.68 -4.46 14.13
CA VAL A 339 2.10 -4.51 14.49
C VAL A 339 3.02 -4.66 13.28
N PRO A 340 2.76 -5.56 12.30
CA PRO A 340 3.63 -5.68 11.12
C PRO A 340 3.75 -4.38 10.32
N LYS A 341 2.65 -3.73 10.00
CA LYS A 341 2.67 -2.46 9.24
C LYS A 341 3.32 -1.35 10.04
N HIS A 342 3.02 -1.26 11.34
CA HIS A 342 3.61 -0.28 12.23
C HIS A 342 5.13 -0.39 12.29
N VAL A 343 5.67 -1.61 12.47
CA VAL A 343 7.11 -1.86 12.51
C VAL A 343 7.78 -1.44 11.20
N ILE A 344 7.21 -1.81 10.05
CA ILE A 344 7.77 -1.43 8.75
C ILE A 344 7.76 0.09 8.60
N TYR A 345 6.65 0.75 8.95
CA TYR A 345 6.53 2.21 8.89
C TYR A 345 7.56 2.93 9.75
N ILE A 346 7.74 2.48 11.00
CA ILE A 346 8.73 3.06 11.92
C ILE A 346 10.17 2.82 11.43
N CYS A 347 10.48 1.62 10.94
CA CYS A 347 11.79 1.33 10.36
C CYS A 347 12.05 2.22 9.14
N TYR A 348 11.06 2.40 8.26
CA TYR A 348 11.14 3.30 7.11
C TYR A 348 11.44 4.74 7.55
N ARG A 349 10.70 5.28 8.54
CA ARG A 349 10.92 6.62 9.08
C ARG A 349 12.32 6.77 9.69
N ALA A 350 12.76 5.79 10.47
CA ALA A 350 14.09 5.80 11.10
C ALA A 350 15.21 5.75 10.07
N ILE A 351 15.08 4.92 9.02
CA ILE A 351 16.04 4.83 7.91
C ILE A 351 16.08 6.14 7.13
N SER A 352 14.94 6.79 6.90
CA SER A 352 14.89 8.11 6.26
C SER A 352 15.61 9.18 7.07
N CYS A 353 15.42 9.20 8.40
CA CYS A 353 16.16 10.08 9.32
C CYS A 353 17.67 9.78 9.31
N TYR A 354 18.07 8.50 9.27
CA TYR A 354 19.46 8.08 9.20
C TYR A 354 20.16 8.65 7.95
N TYR A 355 19.55 8.53 6.76
CA TYR A 355 20.13 9.08 5.52
C TYR A 355 20.16 10.62 5.48
N ALA A 356 19.29 11.27 6.24
CA ALA A 356 19.31 12.73 6.45
C ALA A 356 20.31 13.19 7.52
N GLY A 357 21.04 12.25 8.19
CA GLY A 357 21.95 12.56 9.28
C GLY A 357 21.27 12.92 10.61
N LYS A 358 19.94 12.69 10.73
CA LYS A 358 19.15 12.97 11.93
C LYS A 358 19.09 11.76 12.86
N TYR A 359 20.24 11.35 13.37
CA TYR A 359 20.37 10.11 14.16
C TYR A 359 19.62 10.15 15.50
N ASP A 360 19.52 11.31 16.14
CA ASP A 360 18.77 11.48 17.39
C ASP A 360 17.26 11.28 17.17
N GLU A 361 16.73 11.83 16.09
CA GLU A 361 15.32 11.66 15.70
C GLU A 361 15.01 10.20 15.35
N ALA A 362 15.90 9.53 14.60
CA ALA A 362 15.80 8.11 14.30
C ALA A 362 15.79 7.25 15.57
N ALA A 363 16.69 7.54 16.52
CA ALA A 363 16.77 6.82 17.80
C ALA A 363 15.50 7.00 18.63
N LYS A 364 14.96 8.23 18.72
CA LYS A 364 13.70 8.53 19.42
C LYS A 364 12.51 7.76 18.87
N ILE A 365 12.36 7.74 17.54
CA ILE A 365 11.27 7.03 16.86
C ILE A 365 11.31 5.53 17.15
N ILE A 366 12.50 4.91 17.05
CA ILE A 366 12.67 3.47 17.33
C ILE A 366 12.42 3.16 18.81
N ASN A 367 12.97 3.96 19.73
CA ASN A 367 12.76 3.76 21.17
C ASN A 367 11.29 3.87 21.56
N HIS A 368 10.58 4.84 21.00
CA HIS A 368 9.16 5.02 21.24
C HIS A 368 8.38 3.77 20.83
N MET A 369 8.59 3.25 19.63
CA MET A 369 7.97 2.01 19.17
C MET A 369 8.30 0.81 20.07
N LEU A 370 9.58 0.63 20.46
CA LEU A 370 9.99 -0.50 21.32
C LEU A 370 9.35 -0.45 22.72
N ASN A 371 8.93 0.73 23.19
CA ASN A 371 8.24 0.92 24.46
C ASN A 371 6.73 0.72 24.33
N GLU A 372 6.12 1.08 23.21
CA GLU A 372 4.68 1.00 23.01
C GLU A 372 4.22 -0.35 22.48
N VAL A 373 5.02 -0.98 21.61
CA VAL A 373 4.64 -2.21 20.91
C VAL A 373 5.46 -3.40 21.38
N SER A 374 4.77 -4.46 21.79
CA SER A 374 5.44 -5.70 22.19
C SER A 374 5.85 -6.54 20.99
N LEU A 375 7.16 -6.63 20.73
CA LEU A 375 7.73 -7.46 19.66
C LEU A 375 8.09 -8.89 20.13
N LYS A 376 7.54 -9.38 21.24
CA LYS A 376 7.83 -10.74 21.77
C LYS A 376 7.48 -11.86 20.78
N LYS A 377 6.47 -11.64 19.94
CA LYS A 377 6.06 -12.59 18.88
C LYS A 377 7.01 -12.57 17.65
N TYR A 378 7.87 -11.55 17.53
CA TYR A 378 8.74 -11.31 16.40
C TYR A 378 10.19 -11.15 16.86
N PRO A 379 10.82 -12.18 17.45
CA PRO A 379 12.12 -12.04 18.13
C PRO A 379 13.25 -11.66 17.18
N PHE A 380 13.25 -12.16 15.95
CA PHE A 380 14.27 -11.82 14.94
C PHE A 380 14.16 -10.35 14.51
N VAL A 381 12.95 -9.88 14.19
CA VAL A 381 12.70 -8.46 13.86
C VAL A 381 13.02 -7.55 15.06
N GLN A 382 12.73 -7.99 16.28
CA GLN A 382 13.10 -7.22 17.48
C GLN A 382 14.64 -7.04 17.57
N MET A 383 15.42 -8.06 17.26
CA MET A 383 16.88 -7.97 17.23
C MET A 383 17.38 -7.05 16.10
N GLU A 384 16.77 -7.14 14.93
CA GLU A 384 17.02 -6.26 13.78
C GLU A 384 16.75 -4.79 14.10
N VAL A 385 15.59 -4.48 14.69
CA VAL A 385 15.23 -3.12 15.10
C VAL A 385 16.19 -2.58 16.15
N LYS A 386 16.58 -3.42 17.12
CA LYS A 386 17.60 -3.05 18.11
C LYS A 386 18.98 -2.84 17.48
N ALA A 387 19.32 -3.61 16.44
CA ALA A 387 20.58 -3.42 15.71
C ALA A 387 20.56 -2.11 14.91
N LEU A 388 19.42 -1.76 14.30
CA LEU A 388 19.22 -0.46 13.65
C LEU A 388 19.31 0.70 14.65
N LEU A 389 18.78 0.54 15.88
CA LEU A 389 18.93 1.51 16.96
C LEU A 389 20.39 1.63 17.43
N ALA A 390 21.11 0.50 17.52
CA ALA A 390 22.52 0.50 17.87
C ALA A 390 23.37 1.28 16.85
N LEU A 391 23.02 1.24 15.56
CA LEU A 391 23.64 2.09 14.54
C LEU A 391 23.44 3.57 14.87
N GLN A 392 22.24 3.98 15.31
CA GLN A 392 21.98 5.38 15.66
C GLN A 392 22.83 5.83 16.86
N TYR A 393 22.91 5.03 17.93
CA TYR A 393 23.75 5.34 19.08
C TYR A 393 25.24 5.35 18.73
N CYS A 394 25.69 4.48 17.83
CA CYS A 394 27.05 4.49 17.31
C CYS A 394 27.35 5.84 16.60
N MET A 395 26.43 6.34 15.76
CA MET A 395 26.57 7.60 15.05
C MET A 395 26.50 8.83 16.00
N LEU A 396 25.70 8.74 17.05
CA LEU A 396 25.60 9.76 18.11
C LEU A 396 26.78 9.77 19.08
N LYS A 397 27.69 8.77 18.98
CA LYS A 397 28.80 8.51 19.91
C LYS A 397 28.32 8.25 21.35
N ASP A 398 27.08 7.77 21.52
CA ASP A 398 26.57 7.32 22.81
C ASP A 398 26.96 5.86 23.03
N PHE A 399 28.22 5.66 23.44
CA PHE A 399 28.80 4.32 23.59
C PHE A 399 28.25 3.56 24.79
N GLU A 400 27.69 4.24 25.78
CA GLU A 400 27.05 3.59 26.90
C GLU A 400 25.76 2.87 26.47
N LEU A 401 24.82 3.60 25.87
CA LEU A 401 23.58 3.03 25.34
C LEU A 401 23.85 1.99 24.24
N PHE A 402 24.83 2.26 23.36
CA PHE A 402 25.29 1.29 22.36
C PHE A 402 25.70 -0.03 22.99
N THR A 403 26.52 0.01 24.05
CA THR A 403 27.05 -1.19 24.72
C THR A 403 25.94 -1.94 25.44
N GLN A 404 25.07 -1.24 26.17
CA GLN A 404 23.92 -1.85 26.85
C GLN A 404 23.01 -2.57 25.85
N LEU A 405 22.67 -1.92 24.73
CA LEU A 405 21.79 -2.45 23.71
C LEU A 405 22.39 -3.65 22.99
N THR A 406 23.65 -3.56 22.55
CA THR A 406 24.33 -4.66 21.87
C THR A 406 24.52 -5.89 22.78
N ASN A 407 24.75 -5.70 24.07
CA ASN A 407 24.79 -6.79 25.05
C ASN A 407 23.40 -7.44 25.23
N SER A 408 22.33 -6.65 25.22
CA SER A 408 20.95 -7.16 25.24
C SER A 408 20.67 -8.04 24.03
N VAL A 409 21.02 -7.57 22.82
CA VAL A 409 20.84 -8.36 21.57
C VAL A 409 21.68 -9.64 21.60
N GLN A 410 22.92 -9.58 22.07
CA GLN A 410 23.75 -10.79 22.19
C GLN A 410 23.19 -11.85 23.12
N ARG A 411 22.52 -11.46 24.21
CA ARG A 411 21.82 -12.42 25.07
C ARG A 411 20.67 -13.09 24.33
N GLN A 412 19.91 -12.35 23.53
CA GLN A 412 18.83 -12.91 22.70
C GLN A 412 19.38 -13.87 21.63
N ILE A 413 20.46 -13.51 20.93
CA ILE A 413 21.11 -14.38 19.95
C ILE A 413 21.56 -15.72 20.55
N ARG A 414 22.06 -15.72 21.80
CA ARG A 414 22.43 -16.97 22.49
C ARG A 414 21.24 -17.90 22.75
N MET A 415 20.02 -17.35 22.84
CA MET A 415 18.80 -18.13 23.06
C MET A 415 18.28 -18.77 21.75
N PHE A 416 18.43 -18.09 20.61
CA PHE A 416 17.90 -18.54 19.32
C PHE A 416 18.93 -19.29 18.46
N GLY A 417 20.22 -19.15 18.76
CA GLY A 417 21.30 -19.72 17.98
C GLY A 417 22.01 -18.67 17.09
N LYS A 418 23.29 -18.95 16.80
CA LYS A 418 24.11 -18.00 16.01
C LYS A 418 23.77 -18.04 14.53
N ASP A 419 23.45 -19.21 14.02
CA ASP A 419 23.21 -19.43 12.60
C ASP A 419 21.93 -18.72 12.14
N GLU A 420 20.87 -18.75 12.98
CA GLU A 420 19.59 -18.08 12.73
C GLU A 420 19.68 -16.53 12.79
N CYS A 421 20.75 -16.01 13.40
CA CYS A 421 20.94 -14.57 13.66
C CYS A 421 22.23 -14.04 13.04
N GLU A 422 22.79 -14.72 12.04
CA GLU A 422 24.10 -14.39 11.48
C GLU A 422 24.17 -12.97 10.91
N ASN A 423 23.11 -12.52 10.24
CA ASN A 423 23.01 -11.16 9.72
C ASN A 423 23.12 -10.10 10.84
N VAL A 424 22.38 -10.24 11.93
CA VAL A 424 22.44 -9.34 13.09
C VAL A 424 23.84 -9.40 13.75
N LEU A 425 24.42 -10.59 13.87
CA LEU A 425 25.77 -10.76 14.41
C LEU A 425 26.82 -10.02 13.59
N LEU A 426 26.79 -10.18 12.27
CA LEU A 426 27.72 -9.51 11.37
C LEU A 426 27.53 -7.99 11.39
N PHE A 427 26.27 -7.52 11.40
CA PHE A 427 25.99 -6.10 11.51
C PHE A 427 26.54 -5.50 12.82
N LEU A 428 26.23 -6.12 13.97
CA LEU A 428 26.77 -5.68 15.26
C LEU A 428 28.29 -5.78 15.34
N LYS A 429 28.92 -6.75 14.64
CA LYS A 429 30.36 -6.84 14.56
C LYS A 429 30.98 -5.66 13.80
N ILE A 430 30.34 -5.22 12.71
CA ILE A 430 30.73 -3.98 11.99
C ILE A 430 30.72 -2.79 12.94
N LEU A 431 29.62 -2.59 13.68
CA LEU A 431 29.48 -1.46 14.60
C LEU A 431 30.50 -1.51 15.76
N ARG A 432 30.79 -2.72 16.26
CA ARG A 432 31.84 -2.89 17.31
C ARG A 432 33.22 -2.56 16.82
N VAL A 433 33.56 -2.96 15.60
CA VAL A 433 34.84 -2.57 15.00
C VAL A 433 34.94 -1.05 14.89
N ALA A 434 33.82 -0.38 14.55
CA ALA A 434 33.77 1.07 14.47
C ALA A 434 34.02 1.77 15.81
N THR A 435 33.62 1.15 16.94
CA THR A 435 33.68 1.77 18.28
C THR A 435 34.92 1.38 19.08
N SER A 436 35.57 0.23 18.79
CA SER A 436 36.62 -0.34 19.65
C SER A 436 38.04 -0.43 19.04
N GLU A 437 38.15 -0.27 17.72
CA GLU A 437 39.45 -0.48 17.04
C GLU A 437 40.20 0.83 16.79
N ALA A 438 41.55 0.71 16.63
CA ALA A 438 42.36 1.86 16.24
C ALA A 438 42.02 2.32 14.81
N LYS A 439 42.03 3.61 14.57
CA LYS A 439 41.57 4.28 13.33
C LYS A 439 42.14 3.67 12.04
N LYS A 440 43.40 3.25 12.03
CA LYS A 440 44.09 2.72 10.84
C LYS A 440 43.57 1.33 10.40
N GLU A 441 42.96 0.52 11.28
CA GLU A 441 42.53 -0.84 11.00
C GLU A 441 41.00 -0.94 10.77
N LYS A 442 40.24 0.03 11.23
CA LYS A 442 38.74 0.02 11.15
C LYS A 442 38.23 -0.21 9.73
N ALA A 443 38.65 0.62 8.78
CA ALA A 443 38.18 0.54 7.39
C ALA A 443 38.45 -0.88 6.79
N LYS A 444 39.66 -1.42 6.98
CA LYS A 444 40.02 -2.74 6.46
C LYS A 444 39.15 -3.86 7.08
N LYS A 445 38.95 -3.81 8.41
CA LYS A 445 38.13 -4.82 9.11
C LYS A 445 36.67 -4.74 8.74
N ILE A 446 36.11 -3.52 8.66
CA ILE A 446 34.71 -3.30 8.23
C ILE A 446 34.50 -3.82 6.81
N SER A 447 35.34 -3.40 5.86
CA SER A 447 35.29 -3.85 4.46
C SER A 447 35.39 -5.37 4.29
N ALA A 448 36.09 -6.06 5.20
CA ALA A 448 36.19 -7.53 5.17
C ALA A 448 34.94 -8.25 5.69
N ILE A 449 34.08 -7.58 6.48
CA ILE A 449 32.85 -8.16 7.03
C ILE A 449 31.66 -7.91 6.08
N ILE A 450 31.58 -6.76 5.40
CA ILE A 450 30.48 -6.36 4.54
C ILE A 450 30.11 -7.43 3.48
N PRO A 451 31.05 -8.05 2.73
CA PRO A 451 30.68 -9.08 1.76
C PRO A 451 29.94 -10.25 2.40
N LYS A 452 30.42 -10.72 3.57
CA LYS A 452 29.77 -11.80 4.32
C LYS A 452 28.35 -11.42 4.75
N PHE A 453 28.13 -10.19 5.22
CA PHE A 453 26.80 -9.71 5.57
C PHE A 453 25.85 -9.70 4.36
N LYS A 454 26.34 -9.30 3.19
CA LYS A 454 25.54 -9.26 1.95
C LYS A 454 25.17 -10.65 1.40
N GLU A 455 25.93 -11.69 1.77
CA GLU A 455 25.66 -13.07 1.36
C GLU A 455 24.62 -13.76 2.24
N VAL A 456 24.38 -13.25 3.46
CA VAL A 456 23.38 -13.83 4.37
C VAL A 456 21.97 -13.51 3.89
N THR A 457 21.20 -14.55 3.62
CA THR A 457 19.78 -14.44 3.26
C THR A 457 18.92 -14.82 4.46
N VAL A 458 17.95 -13.99 4.79
CA VAL A 458 16.98 -14.23 5.87
C VAL A 458 15.56 -14.27 5.31
N ASN A 459 14.70 -15.05 5.95
CA ASN A 459 13.30 -15.24 5.50
C ASN A 459 12.32 -14.27 6.18
N TYR A 460 12.82 -13.38 7.05
CA TYR A 460 12.03 -12.40 7.79
C TYR A 460 12.45 -10.98 7.43
N PHE A 461 11.66 -9.99 7.85
CA PHE A 461 11.96 -8.58 7.62
C PHE A 461 13.23 -8.15 8.37
N ALA A 462 14.26 -7.76 7.63
CA ALA A 462 15.56 -7.33 8.14
C ALA A 462 15.83 -5.86 7.74
N PRO A 463 15.40 -4.85 8.53
CA PRO A 463 15.63 -3.44 8.21
C PRO A 463 17.10 -3.05 8.13
N THR A 464 18.03 -3.79 8.75
CA THR A 464 19.47 -3.55 8.61
C THR A 464 19.98 -3.80 7.19
N SER A 465 19.30 -4.65 6.40
CA SER A 465 19.64 -4.88 4.99
C SER A 465 19.37 -3.67 4.09
N LEU A 466 18.51 -2.73 4.54
CA LEU A 466 18.18 -1.48 3.86
C LEU A 466 19.23 -0.37 4.14
N ILE A 467 20.27 -0.66 4.89
CA ILE A 467 21.40 0.24 5.09
C ILE A 467 22.44 0.00 3.99
N LYS A 468 22.72 1.04 3.21
CA LYS A 468 23.70 1.01 2.12
C LYS A 468 25.11 0.93 2.67
N MET A 469 25.73 -0.24 2.53
CA MET A 469 27.10 -0.49 2.98
C MET A 469 28.06 -0.31 1.79
N ASP A 470 28.33 0.92 1.45
CA ASP A 470 29.29 1.36 0.44
C ASP A 470 30.55 1.99 1.09
N ASP A 471 31.44 2.54 0.26
CA ASP A 471 32.67 3.17 0.72
C ASP A 471 32.39 4.37 1.66
N ASN A 472 31.33 5.11 1.40
CA ASN A 472 30.87 6.20 2.26
C ASN A 472 30.50 5.71 3.67
N PHE A 473 29.79 4.57 3.76
CA PHE A 473 29.45 3.95 5.04
C PHE A 473 30.71 3.52 5.80
N VAL A 474 31.69 2.91 5.11
CA VAL A 474 32.98 2.50 5.70
C VAL A 474 33.75 3.73 6.20
N GLU A 475 33.81 4.79 5.41
CA GLU A 475 34.50 6.04 5.79
C GLU A 475 33.85 6.67 7.02
N MET A 476 32.52 6.80 7.00
CA MET A 476 31.74 7.37 8.10
C MET A 476 31.95 6.61 9.41
N LEU A 477 31.87 5.27 9.40
CA LEU A 477 32.11 4.46 10.58
C LEU A 477 33.58 4.48 11.04
N SER A 478 34.52 4.56 10.11
CA SER A 478 35.95 4.61 10.44
C SER A 478 36.37 5.95 11.07
N ALA A 479 35.59 7.01 10.82
CA ALA A 479 35.84 8.34 11.40
C ALA A 479 35.31 8.48 12.85
N ILE A 480 34.59 7.49 13.37
CA ILE A 480 34.10 7.48 14.76
C ILE A 480 35.35 7.30 15.69
N GLU A 481 35.58 8.26 16.56
CA GLU A 481 36.60 8.16 17.63
C GLU A 481 36.08 7.20 18.70
N GLY A 482 36.81 6.12 18.95
CA GLY A 482 36.42 5.09 19.91
C GLY A 482 36.54 5.56 21.35
N ALA A 483 35.87 4.85 22.28
CA ALA A 483 35.95 5.09 23.72
C ALA A 483 37.33 4.89 24.33
N VAL A 484 38.32 4.47 23.55
CA VAL A 484 39.70 4.20 24.00
C VAL A 484 40.59 5.45 23.84
N ASP A 485 40.17 6.44 23.09
CA ASP A 485 40.93 7.66 22.82
C ASP A 485 40.39 8.92 23.56
N ALA A 486 39.46 8.74 24.52
CA ALA A 486 38.91 9.80 25.35
C ALA A 486 39.38 9.75 26.79
#